data_0c05c3e85cb5b4c2965ff9bca50e7dac
#
_entry.id   0c05c3e85cb5b4c2965ff9bca50e7dac
#
_cell.length_a   1.000
_cell.length_b   1.000
_cell.length_c   1.000
_cell.angle_alpha   90.00
_cell.angle_beta   90.00
_cell.angle_gamma   90.00
#
_symmetry.space_group_name_H-M   'P 1'
#
loop_
_entity.id
_entity.type
_entity.pdbx_description
1 polymer ?
#
loop_
_entity_poly.entity_id
_entity_poly.type
_entity_poly.pdbx_seq_one_letter_code
_entity_poly.pdbx_strand_id
1 'polypeptide(L)'
;MEQAIGEYKSYRYRWVVLAVYMYISALTQLYWLNFAAIETFIEERFSITASSVMWFTLVFPLVQVLLSLPAGMVIDKKGFKYGVGIGALFTGVFAMLRLANTDSFTVLLISQIGIAVGQPFVLNGVTKLVVTWFPQKEEATAVGLGSLALLVGMMVGLGATPALVQYLGFETMLLIYGVLGVLGILLFFLLVKPRPAIPPKEVEVQQEITGWQGIKHILKMRNFVILGFIALIGIGVFNGLATWLEKILNELHEIPMTDAGIISAILVLSGIVGCIVIPLVSDRIMRRKPFLLLASAVGAVCIIALMVAKGYAANMVNGIFLGFFLISALPIMLTMSAEITGGRFAGISVGYLQLLGNAAAVAIVPIMESMHGITGQYILPLAFIAGLLGISFMLALVIREPARSQKS
;
A
#
# COMPACT_ATOMS: atom_id res chain seq x y z
N MET A 1 -50.07 -1.17 3.40
CA MET A 1 -49.05 -1.06 2.35
C MET A 1 -47.98 -2.10 2.70
N GLU A 2 -48.09 -3.33 2.18
CA GLU A 2 -47.03 -4.34 2.33
C GLU A 2 -45.82 -3.84 1.56
N GLN A 3 -44.74 -3.56 2.27
CA GLN A 3 -43.45 -3.38 1.64
C GLN A 3 -43.07 -4.72 0.97
N ALA A 4 -42.98 -4.73 -0.36
CA ALA A 4 -42.44 -5.82 -1.11
C ALA A 4 -41.04 -6.15 -0.55
N ILE A 5 -40.94 -7.26 0.16
CA ILE A 5 -39.66 -7.81 0.63
C ILE A 5 -38.86 -8.12 -0.63
N GLY A 6 -37.93 -7.26 -1.00
CA GLY A 6 -37.10 -7.45 -2.18
C GLY A 6 -36.33 -8.76 -2.05
N GLU A 7 -36.38 -9.58 -3.08
CA GLU A 7 -35.64 -10.84 -3.13
C GLU A 7 -34.14 -10.53 -3.18
N TYR A 8 -33.36 -10.81 -2.10
CA TYR A 8 -31.91 -10.63 -2.05
C TYR A 8 -31.23 -11.94 -2.40
N LYS A 9 -30.24 -11.89 -3.32
CA LYS A 9 -29.55 -13.11 -3.77
C LYS A 9 -28.03 -12.92 -3.84
N SER A 10 -27.31 -13.81 -3.16
CA SER A 10 -25.86 -13.88 -3.24
C SER A 10 -25.41 -14.84 -4.33
N TYR A 11 -24.77 -14.32 -5.37
CA TYR A 11 -24.22 -15.13 -6.46
C TYR A 11 -22.78 -15.55 -6.14
N ARG A 12 -22.40 -16.81 -6.42
CA ARG A 12 -20.99 -17.25 -6.29
C ARG A 12 -20.03 -16.48 -7.20
N TYR A 13 -20.53 -15.91 -8.27
CA TYR A 13 -19.77 -15.09 -9.22
C TYR A 13 -19.11 -13.86 -8.59
N ARG A 14 -19.56 -13.39 -7.41
CA ARG A 14 -18.91 -12.32 -6.67
C ARG A 14 -17.43 -12.59 -6.39
N TRP A 15 -17.09 -13.86 -6.15
CA TRP A 15 -15.71 -14.27 -5.89
C TRP A 15 -14.82 -14.17 -7.14
N VAL A 16 -15.39 -14.41 -8.34
CA VAL A 16 -14.69 -14.20 -9.62
C VAL A 16 -14.41 -12.70 -9.81
N VAL A 17 -15.38 -11.85 -9.54
CA VAL A 17 -15.21 -10.38 -9.64
C VAL A 17 -14.15 -9.90 -8.66
N LEU A 18 -14.15 -10.41 -7.42
CA LEU A 18 -13.13 -10.10 -6.42
C LEU A 18 -11.74 -10.61 -6.84
N ALA A 19 -11.64 -11.85 -7.34
CA ALA A 19 -10.35 -12.41 -7.76
C ALA A 19 -9.71 -11.61 -8.90
N VAL A 20 -10.49 -11.17 -9.89
CA VAL A 20 -9.99 -10.29 -10.96
C VAL A 20 -9.57 -8.93 -10.41
N TYR A 21 -10.34 -8.37 -9.48
CA TYR A 21 -9.94 -7.14 -8.79
C TYR A 21 -8.63 -7.33 -8.03
N MET A 22 -8.49 -8.40 -7.25
CA MET A 22 -7.28 -8.75 -6.50
C MET A 22 -6.06 -8.87 -7.42
N TYR A 23 -6.23 -9.50 -8.59
CA TYR A 23 -5.17 -9.61 -9.59
C TYR A 23 -4.68 -8.24 -10.06
N ILE A 24 -5.60 -7.33 -10.45
CA ILE A 24 -5.23 -5.98 -10.89
C ILE A 24 -4.61 -5.18 -9.75
N SER A 25 -5.15 -5.29 -8.55
CA SER A 25 -4.62 -4.63 -7.35
C SER A 25 -3.18 -5.08 -7.05
N ALA A 26 -2.91 -6.39 -7.14
CA ALA A 26 -1.57 -6.93 -7.00
C ALA A 26 -0.63 -6.40 -8.10
N LEU A 27 -1.07 -6.33 -9.35
CA LEU A 27 -0.26 -5.77 -10.44
C LEU A 27 0.13 -4.32 -10.20
N THR A 28 -0.78 -3.46 -9.70
CA THR A 28 -0.44 -2.05 -9.43
C THR A 28 0.69 -1.94 -8.41
N GLN A 29 0.69 -2.79 -7.40
CA GLN A 29 1.72 -2.79 -6.36
C GLN A 29 3.03 -3.44 -6.81
N LEU A 30 2.95 -4.48 -7.63
CA LEU A 30 4.11 -5.07 -8.29
C LEU A 30 4.84 -4.00 -9.12
N TYR A 31 4.11 -3.26 -9.95
CA TYR A 31 4.70 -2.23 -10.80
C TYR A 31 5.19 -1.01 -10.03
N TRP A 32 4.62 -0.73 -8.87
CA TRP A 32 5.12 0.31 -7.99
C TRP A 32 6.55 0.03 -7.52
N LEU A 33 6.83 -1.20 -7.08
CA LEU A 33 8.08 -1.55 -6.41
C LEU A 33 9.07 -2.34 -7.28
N ASN A 34 8.71 -2.73 -8.51
CA ASN A 34 9.60 -3.53 -9.35
C ASN A 34 10.94 -2.83 -9.63
N PHE A 35 10.96 -1.51 -9.89
CA PHE A 35 12.20 -0.80 -10.13
C PHE A 35 12.98 -0.49 -8.84
N ALA A 36 12.32 -0.34 -7.69
CA ALA A 36 12.98 -0.24 -6.40
C ALA A 36 13.78 -1.50 -6.04
N ALA A 37 13.30 -2.66 -6.48
CA ALA A 37 13.97 -3.95 -6.24
C ALA A 37 15.26 -4.15 -7.06
N ILE A 38 15.50 -3.32 -8.06
CA ILE A 38 16.63 -3.39 -8.99
C ILE A 38 17.28 -2.01 -9.18
N GLU A 39 17.26 -1.19 -8.15
CA GLU A 39 17.69 0.20 -8.22
C GLU A 39 19.14 0.33 -8.70
N THR A 40 20.06 -0.40 -8.09
CA THR A 40 21.49 -0.43 -8.45
C THR A 40 21.67 -0.82 -9.93
N PHE A 41 20.95 -1.82 -10.42
CA PHE A 41 20.98 -2.23 -11.82
C PHE A 41 20.50 -1.11 -12.76
N ILE A 42 19.44 -0.38 -12.39
CA ILE A 42 18.90 0.72 -13.22
C ILE A 42 19.88 1.90 -13.26
N GLU A 43 20.52 2.25 -12.16
CA GLU A 43 21.57 3.28 -12.10
C GLU A 43 22.70 2.97 -13.08
N GLU A 44 23.22 1.75 -13.03
CA GLU A 44 24.30 1.29 -13.92
C GLU A 44 23.87 1.27 -15.38
N ARG A 45 22.71 0.65 -15.69
CA ARG A 45 22.21 0.50 -17.07
C ARG A 45 22.01 1.82 -17.80
N PHE A 46 21.42 2.81 -17.12
CA PHE A 46 21.11 4.11 -17.71
C PHE A 46 22.16 5.18 -17.41
N SER A 47 23.20 4.86 -16.62
CA SER A 47 24.23 5.80 -16.17
C SER A 47 23.62 7.07 -15.53
N ILE A 48 22.63 6.88 -14.65
CA ILE A 48 21.88 7.92 -13.97
C ILE A 48 22.09 7.85 -12.46
N THR A 49 21.70 8.91 -11.77
CA THR A 49 21.80 9.00 -10.31
C THR A 49 20.59 8.36 -9.60
N ALA A 50 20.76 7.95 -8.34
CA ALA A 50 19.70 7.49 -7.46
C ALA A 50 18.50 8.45 -7.41
N SER A 51 18.76 9.76 -7.40
CA SER A 51 17.71 10.79 -7.45
C SER A 51 16.84 10.69 -8.71
N SER A 52 17.36 10.18 -9.81
CA SER A 52 16.58 9.94 -11.03
C SER A 52 15.79 8.64 -10.94
N VAL A 53 16.38 7.56 -10.40
CA VAL A 53 15.71 6.26 -10.21
C VAL A 53 14.57 6.37 -9.22
N MET A 54 14.73 7.16 -8.16
CA MET A 54 13.71 7.44 -7.16
C MET A 54 12.34 7.80 -7.78
N TRP A 55 12.32 8.51 -8.90
CA TRP A 55 11.06 8.90 -9.55
C TRP A 55 10.20 7.72 -9.99
N PHE A 56 10.77 6.54 -10.27
CA PHE A 56 9.99 5.36 -10.61
C PHE A 56 9.07 4.90 -9.47
N THR A 57 9.46 5.13 -8.23
CA THR A 57 8.66 4.80 -7.03
C THR A 57 7.85 5.99 -6.54
N LEU A 58 8.45 7.19 -6.53
CA LEU A 58 7.86 8.40 -5.94
C LEU A 58 6.61 8.88 -6.69
N VAL A 59 6.51 8.63 -8.01
CA VAL A 59 5.33 9.01 -8.80
C VAL A 59 4.03 8.37 -8.28
N PHE A 60 4.09 7.20 -7.67
CA PHE A 60 2.89 6.51 -7.17
C PHE A 60 2.24 7.21 -5.96
N PRO A 61 2.93 7.44 -4.84
CA PRO A 61 2.33 8.20 -3.73
C PRO A 61 1.99 9.64 -4.14
N LEU A 62 2.78 10.28 -5.02
CA LEU A 62 2.48 11.60 -5.54
C LEU A 62 1.15 11.63 -6.30
N VAL A 63 0.98 10.73 -7.26
CA VAL A 63 -0.25 10.63 -8.06
C VAL A 63 -1.42 10.18 -7.19
N GLN A 64 -1.20 9.31 -6.20
CA GLN A 64 -2.22 8.91 -5.24
C GLN A 64 -2.75 10.12 -4.46
N VAL A 65 -1.89 11.02 -4.00
CA VAL A 65 -2.30 12.26 -3.32
C VAL A 65 -3.13 13.15 -4.24
N LEU A 66 -2.71 13.31 -5.49
CA LEU A 66 -3.36 14.21 -6.44
C LEU A 66 -4.68 13.66 -7.00
N LEU A 67 -4.75 12.36 -7.28
CA LEU A 67 -5.86 11.76 -8.02
C LEU A 67 -6.81 10.90 -7.17
N SER A 68 -6.53 10.65 -5.87
CA SER A 68 -7.40 9.82 -5.03
C SER A 68 -8.83 10.38 -4.96
N LEU A 69 -9.00 11.69 -4.73
CA LEU A 69 -10.31 12.32 -4.67
C LEU A 69 -11.03 12.30 -6.04
N PRO A 70 -10.44 12.72 -7.16
CA PRO A 70 -11.05 12.60 -8.47
C PRO A 70 -11.44 11.17 -8.84
N ALA A 71 -10.57 10.18 -8.56
CA ALA A 71 -10.84 8.77 -8.82
C ALA A 71 -12.04 8.26 -8.00
N GLY A 72 -12.10 8.61 -6.71
CA GLY A 72 -13.26 8.31 -5.85
C GLY A 72 -14.55 8.88 -6.40
N MET A 73 -14.57 10.16 -6.81
CA MET A 73 -15.75 10.79 -7.40
C MET A 73 -16.22 10.12 -8.70
N VAL A 74 -15.29 9.63 -9.52
CA VAL A 74 -15.63 8.87 -10.75
C VAL A 74 -16.26 7.53 -10.38
N ILE A 75 -15.70 6.82 -9.40
CA ILE A 75 -16.22 5.53 -8.93
C ILE A 75 -17.63 5.69 -8.34
N ASP A 76 -17.85 6.74 -7.55
CA ASP A 76 -19.15 6.98 -6.93
C ASP A 76 -20.23 7.31 -7.96
N LYS A 77 -19.91 8.14 -8.96
CA LYS A 77 -20.85 8.57 -9.98
C LYS A 77 -21.11 7.51 -11.07
N LYS A 78 -20.07 6.81 -11.53
CA LYS A 78 -20.14 5.89 -12.70
C LYS A 78 -20.06 4.40 -12.31
N GLY A 79 -19.84 4.11 -11.02
CA GLY A 79 -19.73 2.76 -10.48
C GLY A 79 -18.31 2.18 -10.56
N PHE A 80 -18.08 1.10 -9.78
CA PHE A 80 -16.75 0.51 -9.62
C PHE A 80 -16.19 -0.06 -10.94
N LYS A 81 -17.02 -0.68 -11.78
CA LYS A 81 -16.56 -1.25 -13.06
C LYS A 81 -15.96 -0.18 -13.96
N TYR A 82 -16.53 0.99 -14.01
CA TYR A 82 -16.00 2.09 -14.83
C TYR A 82 -14.68 2.63 -14.23
N GLY A 83 -14.66 2.91 -12.91
CA GLY A 83 -13.47 3.43 -12.26
C GLY A 83 -12.31 2.44 -12.29
N VAL A 84 -12.49 1.22 -11.78
CA VAL A 84 -11.43 0.19 -11.80
C VAL A 84 -11.04 -0.19 -13.22
N GLY A 85 -11.97 -0.12 -14.20
CA GLY A 85 -11.66 -0.34 -15.61
C GLY A 85 -10.69 0.69 -16.18
N ILE A 86 -10.82 1.98 -15.81
CA ILE A 86 -9.81 3.00 -16.14
C ILE A 86 -8.46 2.60 -15.53
N GLY A 87 -8.44 2.22 -14.26
CA GLY A 87 -7.23 1.77 -13.58
C GLY A 87 -6.57 0.59 -14.28
N ALA A 88 -7.35 -0.43 -14.64
CA ALA A 88 -6.86 -1.61 -15.35
C ALA A 88 -6.27 -1.26 -16.72
N LEU A 89 -6.93 -0.37 -17.49
CA LEU A 89 -6.44 0.10 -18.79
C LEU A 89 -5.11 0.83 -18.65
N PHE A 90 -5.04 1.81 -17.75
CA PHE A 90 -3.78 2.54 -17.53
C PHE A 90 -2.67 1.58 -17.09
N THR A 91 -2.93 0.71 -16.13
CA THR A 91 -1.95 -0.26 -15.63
C THR A 91 -1.43 -1.16 -16.76
N GLY A 92 -2.31 -1.77 -17.56
CA GLY A 92 -1.88 -2.73 -18.58
C GLY A 92 -1.30 -2.09 -19.83
N VAL A 93 -1.89 -0.98 -20.32
CA VAL A 93 -1.39 -0.29 -21.52
C VAL A 93 0.01 0.29 -21.25
N PHE A 94 0.20 0.97 -20.12
CA PHE A 94 1.49 1.56 -19.79
C PHE A 94 2.53 0.52 -19.35
N ALA A 95 2.12 -0.64 -18.81
CA ALA A 95 3.04 -1.75 -18.61
C ALA A 95 3.60 -2.28 -19.94
N MET A 96 2.77 -2.35 -20.98
CA MET A 96 3.20 -2.73 -22.33
C MET A 96 4.01 -1.64 -23.03
N LEU A 97 3.70 -0.36 -22.79
CA LEU A 97 4.43 0.78 -23.37
C LEU A 97 5.92 0.80 -23.00
N ARG A 98 6.31 0.20 -21.86
CA ARG A 98 7.73 0.04 -21.46
C ARG A 98 8.58 -0.67 -22.54
N LEU A 99 7.96 -1.53 -23.35
CA LEU A 99 8.63 -2.28 -24.42
C LEU A 99 8.87 -1.44 -25.69
N ALA A 100 8.28 -0.24 -25.81
CA ALA A 100 8.46 0.60 -26.98
C ALA A 100 9.93 1.06 -27.13
N ASN A 101 10.62 1.28 -26.01
CA ASN A 101 12.06 1.54 -25.99
C ASN A 101 12.61 1.23 -24.59
N THR A 102 13.20 0.04 -24.43
CA THR A 102 13.75 -0.45 -23.16
C THR A 102 15.04 0.23 -22.74
N ASP A 103 15.70 0.95 -23.65
CA ASP A 103 16.94 1.71 -23.42
C ASP A 103 16.68 3.20 -23.13
N SER A 104 15.42 3.64 -23.13
CA SER A 104 15.05 5.00 -22.83
C SER A 104 14.48 5.15 -21.42
N PHE A 105 15.24 5.77 -20.52
CA PHE A 105 14.76 6.16 -19.19
C PHE A 105 13.45 6.96 -19.25
N THR A 106 13.34 7.89 -20.19
CA THR A 106 12.14 8.74 -20.36
C THR A 106 10.91 7.91 -20.72
N VAL A 107 11.03 6.92 -21.63
CA VAL A 107 9.90 6.03 -21.98
C VAL A 107 9.47 5.19 -20.78
N LEU A 108 10.42 4.67 -20.02
CA LEU A 108 10.13 3.91 -18.82
C LEU A 108 9.46 4.79 -17.74
N LEU A 109 9.93 6.02 -17.56
CA LEU A 109 9.34 6.96 -16.58
C LEU A 109 7.92 7.40 -16.98
N ILE A 110 7.68 7.73 -18.25
CA ILE A 110 6.34 8.06 -18.76
C ILE A 110 5.41 6.85 -18.54
N SER A 111 5.89 5.66 -18.81
CA SER A 111 5.12 4.43 -18.59
C SER A 111 4.80 4.25 -17.11
N GLN A 112 5.75 4.52 -16.24
CA GLN A 112 5.57 4.43 -14.79
C GLN A 112 4.54 5.44 -14.28
N ILE A 113 4.59 6.69 -14.78
CA ILE A 113 3.57 7.72 -14.47
C ILE A 113 2.19 7.26 -14.93
N GLY A 114 2.07 6.67 -16.13
CA GLY A 114 0.81 6.15 -16.63
C GLY A 114 0.23 5.03 -15.74
N ILE A 115 1.07 4.10 -15.28
CA ILE A 115 0.65 3.06 -14.33
C ILE A 115 0.22 3.69 -13.00
N ALA A 116 0.98 4.67 -12.49
CA ALA A 116 0.66 5.38 -11.26
C ALA A 116 -0.69 6.11 -11.34
N VAL A 117 -1.07 6.66 -12.51
CA VAL A 117 -2.42 7.25 -12.74
C VAL A 117 -3.52 6.19 -12.59
N GLY A 118 -3.27 4.95 -12.97
CA GLY A 118 -4.24 3.85 -12.81
C GLY A 118 -4.47 3.46 -11.35
N GLN A 119 -3.48 3.59 -10.49
CA GLN A 119 -3.51 3.09 -9.11
C GLN A 119 -4.66 3.66 -8.25
N PRO A 120 -4.93 4.97 -8.16
CA PRO A 120 -6.03 5.51 -7.36
C PRO A 120 -7.40 4.98 -7.76
N PHE A 121 -7.61 4.71 -9.05
CA PHE A 121 -8.86 4.13 -9.55
C PHE A 121 -9.05 2.68 -9.10
N VAL A 122 -7.96 1.92 -9.01
CA VAL A 122 -8.00 0.55 -8.50
C VAL A 122 -8.19 0.55 -6.99
N LEU A 123 -7.37 1.28 -6.23
CA LEU A 123 -7.37 1.24 -4.77
C LEU A 123 -8.71 1.71 -4.18
N ASN A 124 -9.28 2.78 -4.71
CA ASN A 124 -10.55 3.31 -4.23
C ASN A 124 -11.77 2.45 -4.64
N GLY A 125 -11.57 1.49 -5.57
CA GLY A 125 -12.65 0.67 -6.10
C GLY A 125 -13.14 -0.45 -5.19
N VAL A 126 -12.34 -0.90 -4.21
CA VAL A 126 -12.64 -2.09 -3.40
C VAL A 126 -13.93 -1.95 -2.60
N THR A 127 -14.12 -0.84 -1.92
CA THR A 127 -15.32 -0.62 -1.08
C THR A 127 -16.58 -0.65 -1.92
N LYS A 128 -16.58 0.04 -3.08
CA LYS A 128 -17.73 0.09 -3.97
C LYS A 128 -18.02 -1.29 -4.60
N LEU A 129 -16.98 -2.05 -4.96
CA LEU A 129 -17.11 -3.42 -5.45
C LEU A 129 -17.78 -4.29 -4.38
N VAL A 130 -17.26 -4.26 -3.16
CA VAL A 130 -17.72 -5.11 -2.05
C VAL A 130 -19.18 -4.80 -1.69
N VAL A 131 -19.53 -3.52 -1.51
CA VAL A 131 -20.91 -3.11 -1.22
C VAL A 131 -21.88 -3.51 -2.34
N THR A 132 -21.42 -3.56 -3.60
CA THR A 132 -22.25 -3.90 -4.75
C THR A 132 -22.49 -5.42 -4.88
N TRP A 133 -21.49 -6.25 -4.54
CA TRP A 133 -21.47 -7.68 -4.85
C TRP A 133 -21.66 -8.60 -3.66
N PHE A 134 -21.30 -8.14 -2.44
CA PHE A 134 -21.23 -9.01 -1.27
C PHE A 134 -22.36 -8.72 -0.26
N PRO A 135 -22.87 -9.77 0.40
CA PRO A 135 -23.76 -9.58 1.55
C PRO A 135 -22.98 -9.00 2.74
N GLN A 136 -23.66 -8.28 3.61
CA GLN A 136 -23.06 -7.55 4.73
C GLN A 136 -22.12 -8.41 5.61
N LYS A 137 -22.49 -9.67 5.84
CA LYS A 137 -21.68 -10.61 6.65
C LYS A 137 -20.34 -11.00 6.01
N GLU A 138 -20.14 -10.81 4.71
CA GLU A 138 -18.91 -11.17 3.97
C GLU A 138 -18.08 -9.93 3.55
N GLU A 139 -18.59 -8.73 3.76
CA GLU A 139 -17.92 -7.49 3.31
C GLU A 139 -16.53 -7.31 3.90
N ALA A 140 -16.38 -7.51 5.21
CA ALA A 140 -15.09 -7.38 5.87
C ALA A 140 -14.05 -8.37 5.31
N THR A 141 -14.49 -9.61 5.04
CA THR A 141 -13.63 -10.63 4.43
C THR A 141 -13.21 -10.23 3.00
N ALA A 142 -14.15 -9.74 2.20
CA ALA A 142 -13.88 -9.34 0.82
C ALA A 142 -12.93 -8.12 0.74
N VAL A 143 -13.14 -7.10 1.60
CA VAL A 143 -12.22 -5.96 1.73
C VAL A 143 -10.85 -6.42 2.20
N GLY A 144 -10.79 -7.30 3.20
CA GLY A 144 -9.54 -7.86 3.72
C GLY A 144 -8.74 -8.59 2.64
N LEU A 145 -9.38 -9.46 1.85
CA LEU A 145 -8.74 -10.16 0.74
C LEU A 145 -8.26 -9.19 -0.35
N GLY A 146 -9.07 -8.17 -0.70
CA GLY A 146 -8.66 -7.13 -1.63
C GLY A 146 -7.43 -6.35 -1.15
N SER A 147 -7.34 -6.08 0.15
CA SER A 147 -6.19 -5.41 0.76
C SER A 147 -4.95 -6.30 0.83
N LEU A 148 -5.12 -7.60 1.13
CA LEU A 148 -4.01 -8.56 1.11
C LEU A 148 -3.39 -8.70 -0.28
N ALA A 149 -4.18 -8.59 -1.35
CA ALA A 149 -3.67 -8.64 -2.71
C ALA A 149 -2.63 -7.54 -2.99
N LEU A 150 -2.77 -6.37 -2.36
CA LEU A 150 -1.77 -5.29 -2.47
C LEU A 150 -0.42 -5.74 -1.92
N LEU A 151 -0.39 -6.33 -0.74
CA LEU A 151 0.84 -6.81 -0.11
C LEU A 151 1.46 -7.97 -0.91
N VAL A 152 0.64 -8.86 -1.47
CA VAL A 152 1.13 -9.93 -2.37
C VAL A 152 1.79 -9.32 -3.61
N GLY A 153 1.19 -8.29 -4.21
CA GLY A 153 1.80 -7.57 -5.33
C GLY A 153 3.15 -6.95 -4.99
N MET A 154 3.26 -6.30 -3.83
CA MET A 154 4.54 -5.75 -3.33
C MET A 154 5.58 -6.84 -3.13
N MET A 155 5.21 -7.94 -2.48
CA MET A 155 6.09 -9.08 -2.24
C MET A 155 6.64 -9.66 -3.55
N VAL A 156 5.77 -9.86 -4.54
CA VAL A 156 6.18 -10.37 -5.86
C VAL A 156 7.06 -9.35 -6.59
N GLY A 157 6.71 -8.05 -6.55
CA GLY A 157 7.50 -6.98 -7.16
C GLY A 157 8.91 -6.91 -6.60
N LEU A 158 9.05 -6.96 -5.28
CA LEU A 158 10.35 -6.90 -4.61
C LEU A 158 11.17 -8.20 -4.77
N GLY A 159 10.52 -9.37 -4.68
CA GLY A 159 11.22 -10.65 -4.68
C GLY A 159 11.50 -11.23 -6.06
N ALA A 160 10.52 -11.18 -6.97
CA ALA A 160 10.66 -11.81 -8.29
C ALA A 160 11.42 -10.95 -9.30
N THR A 161 11.34 -9.62 -9.22
CA THR A 161 11.97 -8.73 -10.21
C THR A 161 13.48 -8.91 -10.31
N PRO A 162 14.27 -8.94 -9.21
CA PRO A 162 15.70 -9.16 -9.27
C PRO A 162 16.06 -10.49 -9.92
N ALA A 163 15.36 -11.55 -9.55
CA ALA A 163 15.58 -12.89 -10.13
C ALA A 163 15.26 -12.93 -11.63
N LEU A 164 14.15 -12.30 -12.05
CA LEU A 164 13.80 -12.22 -13.48
C LEU A 164 14.86 -11.45 -14.27
N VAL A 165 15.37 -10.35 -13.75
CA VAL A 165 16.43 -9.57 -14.40
C VAL A 165 17.71 -10.37 -14.47
N GLN A 166 18.12 -11.05 -13.41
CA GLN A 166 19.35 -11.81 -13.34
C GLN A 166 19.33 -13.03 -14.26
N TYR A 167 18.24 -13.80 -14.31
CA TYR A 167 18.20 -15.07 -15.03
C TYR A 167 17.63 -14.96 -16.44
N LEU A 168 16.74 -14.01 -16.72
CA LEU A 168 16.04 -13.88 -17.99
C LEU A 168 16.36 -12.56 -18.73
N GLY A 169 16.97 -11.60 -18.05
CA GLY A 169 17.28 -10.27 -18.59
C GLY A 169 16.15 -9.25 -18.40
N PHE A 170 16.54 -7.99 -18.50
CA PHE A 170 15.65 -6.84 -18.21
C PHE A 170 14.48 -6.74 -19.20
N GLU A 171 14.72 -6.92 -20.49
CA GLU A 171 13.69 -6.87 -21.55
C GLU A 171 12.65 -7.98 -21.36
N THR A 172 13.10 -9.19 -21.01
CA THR A 172 12.20 -10.34 -20.78
C THR A 172 11.34 -10.09 -19.52
N MET A 173 11.90 -9.53 -18.47
CA MET A 173 11.14 -9.11 -17.28
C MET A 173 10.06 -8.09 -17.65
N LEU A 174 10.40 -7.06 -18.44
CA LEU A 174 9.42 -6.06 -18.91
C LEU A 174 8.32 -6.69 -19.77
N LEU A 175 8.69 -7.65 -20.65
CA LEU A 175 7.74 -8.39 -21.47
C LEU A 175 6.77 -9.22 -20.62
N ILE A 176 7.27 -9.98 -19.65
CA ILE A 176 6.44 -10.77 -18.73
C ILE A 176 5.45 -9.83 -18.01
N TYR A 177 5.94 -8.74 -17.47
CA TYR A 177 5.10 -7.77 -16.77
C TYR A 177 4.10 -7.08 -17.72
N GLY A 178 4.50 -6.73 -18.93
CA GLY A 178 3.61 -6.21 -19.95
C GLY A 178 2.47 -7.18 -20.28
N VAL A 179 2.79 -8.47 -20.49
CA VAL A 179 1.80 -9.53 -20.75
C VAL A 179 0.84 -9.70 -19.58
N LEU A 180 1.34 -9.71 -18.34
CA LEU A 180 0.49 -9.76 -17.14
C LEU A 180 -0.46 -8.55 -17.06
N GLY A 181 0.01 -7.36 -17.44
CA GLY A 181 -0.83 -6.16 -17.50
C GLY A 181 -1.95 -6.26 -18.53
N VAL A 182 -1.64 -6.73 -19.75
CA VAL A 182 -2.64 -6.96 -20.81
C VAL A 182 -3.64 -8.05 -20.39
N LEU A 183 -3.17 -9.13 -19.78
CA LEU A 183 -4.04 -10.17 -19.23
C LEU A 183 -5.00 -9.58 -18.18
N GLY A 184 -4.55 -8.64 -17.35
CA GLY A 184 -5.40 -7.91 -16.40
C GLY A 184 -6.53 -7.14 -17.09
N ILE A 185 -6.23 -6.43 -18.19
CA ILE A 185 -7.24 -5.75 -19.00
C ILE A 185 -8.27 -6.78 -19.51
N LEU A 186 -7.80 -7.85 -20.15
CA LEU A 186 -8.69 -8.87 -20.74
C LEU A 186 -9.57 -9.52 -19.67
N LEU A 187 -9.01 -10.00 -18.56
CA LEU A 187 -9.78 -10.59 -17.47
C LEU A 187 -10.81 -9.62 -16.91
N PHE A 188 -10.46 -8.34 -16.75
CA PHE A 188 -11.38 -7.35 -16.21
C PHE A 188 -12.56 -7.11 -17.13
N PHE A 189 -12.34 -6.79 -18.40
CA PHE A 189 -13.42 -6.43 -19.31
C PHE A 189 -14.28 -7.62 -19.71
N LEU A 190 -13.72 -8.83 -19.76
CA LEU A 190 -14.45 -10.06 -20.10
C LEU A 190 -15.25 -10.61 -18.90
N LEU A 191 -14.66 -10.59 -17.68
CA LEU A 191 -15.26 -11.28 -16.55
C LEU A 191 -15.96 -10.33 -15.56
N VAL A 192 -15.57 -9.06 -15.43
CA VAL A 192 -16.18 -8.19 -14.43
C VAL A 192 -17.48 -7.58 -14.95
N LYS A 193 -18.57 -7.84 -14.23
CA LYS A 193 -19.89 -7.23 -14.48
C LYS A 193 -20.11 -6.03 -13.55
N PRO A 194 -20.88 -5.01 -13.96
CA PRO A 194 -21.07 -3.79 -13.16
C PRO A 194 -21.87 -4.03 -11.87
N ARG A 195 -22.81 -4.96 -11.88
CA ARG A 195 -23.67 -5.32 -10.74
C ARG A 195 -24.26 -6.72 -10.94
N PRO A 196 -24.66 -7.40 -9.85
CA PRO A 196 -25.43 -8.63 -9.95
C PRO A 196 -26.85 -8.35 -10.47
N ALA A 197 -27.54 -9.38 -10.98
CA ALA A 197 -28.92 -9.25 -11.49
C ALA A 197 -29.90 -8.89 -10.35
N ILE A 198 -29.70 -9.51 -9.17
CA ILE A 198 -30.47 -9.22 -7.96
C ILE A 198 -29.43 -8.76 -6.91
N PRO A 199 -29.64 -7.63 -6.21
CA PRO A 199 -28.69 -7.13 -5.21
C PRO A 199 -28.57 -8.12 -4.04
N PRO A 200 -27.38 -8.21 -3.39
CA PRO A 200 -27.18 -9.15 -2.29
C PRO A 200 -27.78 -8.67 -0.95
N LYS A 201 -28.15 -7.40 -0.87
CA LYS A 201 -28.74 -6.74 0.30
C LYS A 201 -29.49 -5.48 -0.10
N GLU A 202 -30.27 -4.93 0.83
CA GLU A 202 -30.79 -3.57 0.73
C GLU A 202 -29.64 -2.56 0.71
N VAL A 203 -29.69 -1.65 -0.24
CA VAL A 203 -28.70 -0.57 -0.32
C VAL A 203 -29.14 0.53 0.62
N GLU A 204 -28.75 0.44 1.89
CA GLU A 204 -28.85 1.58 2.80
C GLU A 204 -27.99 2.72 2.24
N VAL A 205 -28.62 3.79 1.82
CA VAL A 205 -27.95 5.06 1.55
C VAL A 205 -27.59 5.67 2.91
N GLN A 206 -26.52 5.16 3.53
CA GLN A 206 -25.94 5.86 4.66
C GLN A 206 -25.45 7.20 4.13
N GLN A 207 -26.03 8.29 4.65
CA GLN A 207 -25.51 9.63 4.42
C GLN A 207 -24.17 9.74 5.16
N GLU A 208 -23.10 9.23 4.52
CA GLU A 208 -21.75 9.56 4.97
C GLU A 208 -21.59 11.08 4.86
N ILE A 209 -21.15 11.71 5.95
CA ILE A 209 -20.73 13.11 5.87
C ILE A 209 -19.46 13.13 5.08
N THR A 210 -19.59 13.37 3.78
CA THR A 210 -18.45 13.54 2.87
C THR A 210 -18.06 15.01 2.80
N GLY A 211 -16.77 15.24 2.61
CA GLY A 211 -16.28 16.57 2.28
C GLY A 211 -15.58 17.31 3.41
N TRP A 212 -15.31 18.59 3.14
CA TRP A 212 -14.46 19.45 3.96
C TRP A 212 -14.96 19.65 5.41
N GLN A 213 -16.28 19.60 5.63
CA GLN A 213 -16.86 19.71 6.97
C GLN A 213 -16.52 18.52 7.86
N GLY A 214 -16.52 17.29 7.29
CA GLY A 214 -16.11 16.09 7.99
C GLY A 214 -14.62 16.14 8.38
N ILE A 215 -13.76 16.56 7.46
CA ILE A 215 -12.32 16.73 7.73
C ILE A 215 -12.10 17.75 8.84
N LYS A 216 -12.74 18.92 8.79
CA LYS A 216 -12.65 19.92 9.86
C LYS A 216 -13.11 19.38 11.22
N HIS A 217 -14.10 18.49 11.24
CA HIS A 217 -14.60 17.90 12.49
C HIS A 217 -13.57 16.93 13.10
N ILE A 218 -13.05 15.99 12.32
CA ILE A 218 -12.08 14.99 12.81
C ILE A 218 -10.75 15.63 13.24
N LEU A 219 -10.31 16.70 12.58
CA LEU A 219 -9.09 17.44 12.94
C LEU A 219 -9.19 18.21 14.27
N LYS A 220 -10.40 18.42 14.82
CA LYS A 220 -10.57 18.95 16.17
C LYS A 220 -10.36 17.89 17.27
N MET A 221 -10.37 16.60 16.91
CA MET A 221 -10.18 15.50 17.85
C MET A 221 -8.70 15.27 18.11
N ARG A 222 -8.20 15.65 19.30
CA ARG A 222 -6.77 15.53 19.67
C ARG A 222 -6.20 14.13 19.39
N ASN A 223 -6.92 13.08 19.79
CA ASN A 223 -6.46 11.70 19.59
C ASN A 223 -6.34 11.34 18.10
N PHE A 224 -7.25 11.85 17.25
CA PHE A 224 -7.18 11.64 15.81
C PHE A 224 -5.98 12.35 15.19
N VAL A 225 -5.68 13.57 15.61
CA VAL A 225 -4.51 14.32 15.14
C VAL A 225 -3.21 13.59 15.52
N ILE A 226 -3.11 13.10 16.77
CA ILE A 226 -1.94 12.32 17.23
C ILE A 226 -1.81 11.04 16.38
N LEU A 227 -2.92 10.32 16.16
CA LEU A 227 -2.93 9.13 15.29
C LEU A 227 -2.52 9.46 13.85
N GLY A 228 -2.95 10.63 13.34
CA GLY A 228 -2.54 11.15 12.03
C GLY A 228 -1.03 11.31 11.89
N PHE A 229 -0.36 11.85 12.90
CA PHE A 229 1.12 11.94 12.92
C PHE A 229 1.80 10.57 13.02
N ILE A 230 1.25 9.65 13.82
CA ILE A 230 1.76 8.27 13.89
C ILE A 230 1.63 7.58 12.51
N ALA A 231 0.49 7.75 11.83
CA ALA A 231 0.26 7.19 10.51
C ALA A 231 1.16 7.83 9.44
N LEU A 232 1.34 9.16 9.49
CA LEU A 232 2.25 9.91 8.62
C LEU A 232 3.67 9.34 8.73
N ILE A 233 4.17 9.16 9.95
CA ILE A 233 5.51 8.60 10.19
C ILE A 233 5.56 7.13 9.74
N GLY A 234 4.63 6.29 10.18
CA GLY A 234 4.67 4.84 9.91
C GLY A 234 4.60 4.52 8.42
N ILE A 235 3.65 5.12 7.70
CA ILE A 235 3.48 4.91 6.25
C ILE A 235 4.65 5.55 5.48
N GLY A 236 5.11 6.73 5.89
CA GLY A 236 6.24 7.40 5.26
C GLY A 236 7.55 6.63 5.42
N VAL A 237 7.84 6.11 6.62
CA VAL A 237 9.00 5.24 6.88
C VAL A 237 8.92 3.95 6.07
N PHE A 238 7.74 3.31 6.00
CA PHE A 238 7.56 2.13 5.16
C PHE A 238 7.86 2.42 3.69
N ASN A 239 7.35 3.52 3.14
CA ASN A 239 7.63 3.92 1.76
C ASN A 239 9.11 4.22 1.51
N GLY A 240 9.78 4.88 2.46
CA GLY A 240 11.21 5.13 2.40
C GLY A 240 12.01 3.82 2.34
N LEU A 241 11.69 2.87 3.22
CA LEU A 241 12.31 1.55 3.20
C LEU A 241 11.99 0.77 1.93
N ALA A 242 10.72 0.75 1.52
CA ALA A 242 10.31 0.04 0.30
C ALA A 242 11.02 0.57 -0.97
N THR A 243 11.39 1.85 -0.97
CA THR A 243 12.13 2.48 -2.08
C THR A 243 13.61 2.16 -2.03
N TRP A 244 14.26 2.28 -0.85
CA TRP A 244 15.72 2.28 -0.73
C TRP A 244 16.33 0.99 -0.17
N LEU A 245 15.52 -0.02 0.19
CA LEU A 245 16.01 -1.19 0.93
C LEU A 245 17.03 -2.01 0.14
N GLU A 246 16.82 -2.19 -1.17
CA GLU A 246 17.78 -2.90 -2.03
C GLU A 246 19.15 -2.22 -1.99
N LYS A 247 19.17 -0.91 -2.21
CA LYS A 247 20.39 -0.12 -2.22
C LYS A 247 21.06 -0.04 -0.85
N ILE A 248 20.26 0.10 0.23
CA ILE A 248 20.77 0.06 1.61
C ILE A 248 21.48 -1.28 1.88
N LEU A 249 20.86 -2.40 1.51
CA LEU A 249 21.42 -3.73 1.71
C LEU A 249 22.69 -3.95 0.88
N ASN A 250 22.71 -3.43 -0.35
CA ASN A 250 23.87 -3.51 -1.22
C ASN A 250 25.04 -2.65 -0.70
N GLU A 251 24.82 -1.36 -0.42
CA GLU A 251 25.89 -0.44 -0.02
C GLU A 251 26.43 -0.69 1.40
N LEU A 252 25.57 -1.01 2.38
CA LEU A 252 26.02 -1.19 3.77
C LEU A 252 26.50 -2.61 4.09
N HIS A 253 25.98 -3.60 3.35
CA HIS A 253 26.20 -5.01 3.72
C HIS A 253 26.71 -5.87 2.55
N GLU A 254 26.97 -5.28 1.39
CA GLU A 254 27.45 -5.97 0.17
C GLU A 254 26.54 -7.15 -0.23
N ILE A 255 25.22 -7.01 0.05
CA ILE A 255 24.23 -8.04 -0.27
C ILE A 255 23.84 -7.90 -1.74
N PRO A 256 23.97 -8.96 -2.56
CA PRO A 256 23.58 -8.91 -3.97
C PRO A 256 22.09 -8.59 -4.16
N MET A 257 21.76 -7.97 -5.29
CA MET A 257 20.40 -7.52 -5.66
C MET A 257 19.33 -8.63 -5.47
N THR A 258 19.62 -9.88 -5.88
CA THR A 258 18.69 -11.01 -5.71
C THR A 258 18.43 -11.35 -4.25
N ASP A 259 19.47 -11.37 -3.43
CA ASP A 259 19.37 -11.66 -2.01
C ASP A 259 18.67 -10.52 -1.26
N ALA A 260 18.93 -9.27 -1.64
CA ALA A 260 18.22 -8.09 -1.16
C ALA A 260 16.72 -8.15 -1.52
N GLY A 261 16.40 -8.61 -2.74
CA GLY A 261 15.02 -8.86 -3.17
C GLY A 261 14.31 -9.93 -2.32
N ILE A 262 15.00 -11.02 -1.99
CA ILE A 262 14.46 -12.07 -1.10
C ILE A 262 14.19 -11.52 0.30
N ILE A 263 15.14 -10.76 0.88
CA ILE A 263 14.95 -10.09 2.19
C ILE A 263 13.73 -9.17 2.15
N SER A 264 13.61 -8.36 1.10
CA SER A 264 12.48 -7.43 0.93
C SER A 264 11.14 -8.16 0.78
N ALA A 265 11.10 -9.26 0.04
CA ALA A 265 9.91 -10.09 -0.11
C ALA A 265 9.50 -10.75 1.23
N ILE A 266 10.46 -11.27 1.98
CA ILE A 266 10.24 -11.87 3.30
C ILE A 266 9.77 -10.82 4.32
N LEU A 267 10.30 -9.59 4.26
CA LEU A 267 9.80 -8.47 5.06
C LEU A 267 8.30 -8.25 4.79
N VAL A 268 7.88 -8.19 3.54
CA VAL A 268 6.46 -8.00 3.21
C VAL A 268 5.64 -9.23 3.59
N LEU A 269 6.14 -10.45 3.38
CA LEU A 269 5.47 -11.69 3.77
C LEU A 269 5.23 -11.75 5.28
N SER A 270 6.23 -11.44 6.08
CA SER A 270 6.09 -11.37 7.54
C SER A 270 5.09 -10.28 7.96
N GLY A 271 5.06 -9.16 7.23
CA GLY A 271 4.06 -8.12 7.39
C GLY A 271 2.63 -8.58 7.10
N ILE A 272 2.43 -9.42 6.06
CA ILE A 272 1.13 -10.05 5.78
C ILE A 272 0.68 -10.89 6.99
N VAL A 273 1.57 -11.71 7.53
CA VAL A 273 1.29 -12.51 8.74
C VAL A 273 0.98 -11.58 9.92
N GLY A 274 1.75 -10.51 10.11
CA GLY A 274 1.52 -9.49 11.13
C GLY A 274 0.16 -8.80 11.01
N CYS A 275 -0.27 -8.45 9.79
CA CYS A 275 -1.58 -7.86 9.51
C CYS A 275 -2.77 -8.78 9.88
N ILE A 276 -2.55 -10.08 9.97
CA ILE A 276 -3.56 -11.04 10.41
C ILE A 276 -3.47 -11.24 11.93
N VAL A 277 -2.28 -11.53 12.43
CA VAL A 277 -2.07 -11.92 13.85
C VAL A 277 -2.28 -10.75 14.80
N ILE A 278 -1.67 -9.59 14.52
CA ILE A 278 -1.71 -8.44 15.44
C ILE A 278 -3.12 -7.90 15.66
N PRO A 279 -3.98 -7.68 14.65
CA PRO A 279 -5.36 -7.28 14.86
C PRO A 279 -6.16 -8.33 15.66
N LEU A 280 -6.00 -9.62 15.37
CA LEU A 280 -6.68 -10.68 16.12
C LEU A 280 -6.32 -10.67 17.61
N VAL A 281 -5.04 -10.49 17.94
CA VAL A 281 -4.59 -10.37 19.34
C VAL A 281 -5.09 -9.07 19.96
N SER A 282 -5.01 -7.96 19.23
CA SER A 282 -5.49 -6.64 19.66
C SER A 282 -7.00 -6.66 19.95
N ASP A 283 -7.78 -7.38 19.14
CA ASP A 283 -9.23 -7.55 19.35
C ASP A 283 -9.54 -8.38 20.60
N ARG A 284 -8.76 -9.44 20.86
CA ARG A 284 -8.92 -10.26 22.09
C ARG A 284 -8.58 -9.48 23.35
N ILE A 285 -7.52 -8.70 23.33
CA ILE A 285 -7.07 -7.89 24.49
C ILE A 285 -7.91 -6.62 24.63
N MET A 286 -8.66 -6.24 23.58
CA MET A 286 -9.47 -5.02 23.50
C MET A 286 -8.64 -3.74 23.67
N ARG A 287 -7.38 -3.72 23.23
CA ARG A 287 -6.47 -2.58 23.30
C ARG A 287 -5.72 -2.40 21.98
N ARG A 288 -5.59 -1.16 21.50
CA ARG A 288 -4.88 -0.78 20.26
C ARG A 288 -3.50 -0.17 20.55
N LYS A 289 -3.43 0.67 21.55
CA LYS A 289 -2.21 1.42 21.93
C LYS A 289 -0.97 0.56 22.15
N PRO A 290 -0.98 -0.61 22.85
CA PRO A 290 0.21 -1.43 23.04
C PRO A 290 0.85 -1.86 21.70
N PHE A 291 0.04 -2.13 20.68
CA PHE A 291 0.54 -2.58 19.39
C PHE A 291 1.16 -1.43 18.57
N LEU A 292 0.66 -0.20 18.70
CA LEU A 292 1.31 0.98 18.12
C LEU A 292 2.66 1.25 18.79
N LEU A 293 2.75 1.09 20.11
CA LEU A 293 4.01 1.18 20.85
C LEU A 293 5.02 0.11 20.41
N LEU A 294 4.58 -1.14 20.31
CA LEU A 294 5.42 -2.24 19.86
C LEU A 294 5.91 -2.01 18.42
N ALA A 295 5.02 -1.62 17.50
CA ALA A 295 5.39 -1.35 16.11
C ALA A 295 6.45 -0.25 16.00
N SER A 296 6.29 0.85 16.73
CA SER A 296 7.25 1.96 16.71
C SER A 296 8.57 1.58 17.38
N ALA A 297 8.53 0.90 18.54
CA ALA A 297 9.74 0.51 19.28
C ALA A 297 10.53 -0.55 18.53
N VAL A 298 9.89 -1.66 18.14
CA VAL A 298 10.57 -2.73 17.40
C VAL A 298 11.03 -2.23 16.03
N GLY A 299 10.20 -1.42 15.34
CA GLY A 299 10.59 -0.78 14.09
C GLY A 299 11.88 0.04 14.25
N ALA A 300 11.96 0.91 15.27
CA ALA A 300 13.18 1.71 15.53
C ALA A 300 14.38 0.82 15.83
N VAL A 301 14.23 -0.21 16.65
CA VAL A 301 15.33 -1.17 16.96
C VAL A 301 15.77 -1.90 15.69
N CYS A 302 14.85 -2.35 14.85
CA CYS A 302 15.18 -3.00 13.59
C CYS A 302 15.91 -2.06 12.60
N ILE A 303 15.50 -0.79 12.53
CA ILE A 303 16.23 0.20 11.70
C ILE A 303 17.65 0.43 12.24
N ILE A 304 17.84 0.51 13.55
CA ILE A 304 19.18 0.61 14.15
C ILE A 304 19.98 -0.68 13.87
N ALA A 305 19.35 -1.84 13.99
CA ALA A 305 19.98 -3.12 13.65
C ALA A 305 20.39 -3.16 12.16
N LEU A 306 19.61 -2.61 11.26
CA LEU A 306 19.94 -2.51 9.83
C LEU A 306 21.22 -1.68 9.57
N MET A 307 21.61 -0.77 10.47
CA MET A 307 22.88 -0.02 10.33
C MET A 307 24.11 -0.85 10.69
N VAL A 308 23.97 -1.87 11.55
CA VAL A 308 25.11 -2.58 12.17
C VAL A 308 25.12 -4.10 11.89
N ALA A 309 23.98 -4.70 11.55
CA ALA A 309 23.88 -6.13 11.32
C ALA A 309 24.58 -6.53 10.01
N LYS A 310 25.63 -7.35 10.11
CA LYS A 310 26.40 -7.79 8.94
C LYS A 310 25.89 -9.14 8.40
N GLY A 311 25.89 -9.24 7.07
CA GLY A 311 25.61 -10.47 6.34
C GLY A 311 24.11 -10.76 6.13
N TYR A 312 23.87 -11.71 5.23
CA TYR A 312 22.53 -12.08 4.74
C TYR A 312 21.60 -12.55 5.86
N ALA A 313 22.04 -13.51 6.70
CA ALA A 313 21.17 -14.12 7.71
C ALA A 313 20.68 -13.12 8.76
N ALA A 314 21.56 -12.19 9.22
CA ALA A 314 21.18 -11.18 10.20
C ALA A 314 20.14 -10.21 9.61
N ASN A 315 20.33 -9.77 8.37
CA ASN A 315 19.40 -8.86 7.69
C ASN A 315 18.08 -9.58 7.33
N MET A 316 18.10 -10.88 7.05
CA MET A 316 16.89 -11.70 6.86
C MET A 316 16.05 -11.74 8.13
N VAL A 317 16.65 -12.07 9.28
CA VAL A 317 15.96 -12.09 10.58
C VAL A 317 15.44 -10.69 10.94
N ASN A 318 16.24 -9.66 10.73
CA ASN A 318 15.85 -8.28 10.95
C ASN A 318 14.63 -7.88 10.07
N GLY A 319 14.65 -8.26 8.79
CA GLY A 319 13.53 -8.03 7.87
C GLY A 319 12.23 -8.69 8.31
N ILE A 320 12.30 -9.91 8.86
CA ILE A 320 11.12 -10.62 9.42
C ILE A 320 10.50 -9.80 10.56
N PHE A 321 11.28 -9.37 11.54
CA PHE A 321 10.77 -8.59 12.67
C PHE A 321 10.26 -7.21 12.22
N LEU A 322 11.04 -6.53 11.37
CA LEU A 322 10.68 -5.21 10.84
C LEU A 322 9.35 -5.27 10.10
N GLY A 323 9.19 -6.22 9.17
CA GLY A 323 7.96 -6.37 8.40
C GLY A 323 6.75 -6.72 9.27
N PHE A 324 6.92 -7.72 10.17
CA PHE A 324 5.85 -8.19 11.04
C PHE A 324 5.26 -7.06 11.89
N PHE A 325 6.08 -6.21 12.51
CA PHE A 325 5.60 -5.15 13.38
C PHE A 325 5.26 -3.86 12.64
N LEU A 326 6.06 -3.43 11.66
CA LEU A 326 5.85 -2.14 10.99
C LEU A 326 4.61 -2.17 10.09
N ILE A 327 4.44 -3.21 9.27
CA ILE A 327 3.30 -3.29 8.34
C ILE A 327 2.00 -3.55 9.08
N SER A 328 2.03 -4.35 10.16
CA SER A 328 0.85 -4.65 10.97
C SER A 328 0.29 -3.45 11.75
N ALA A 329 1.07 -2.38 11.90
CA ALA A 329 0.57 -1.14 12.50
C ALA A 329 -0.55 -0.50 11.66
N LEU A 330 -0.54 -0.68 10.33
CA LEU A 330 -1.53 -0.06 9.44
C LEU A 330 -2.98 -0.46 9.77
N PRO A 331 -3.37 -1.75 9.79
CA PRO A 331 -4.73 -2.13 10.15
C PRO A 331 -5.12 -1.67 11.57
N ILE A 332 -4.19 -1.64 12.52
CA ILE A 332 -4.45 -1.11 13.87
C ILE A 332 -4.77 0.39 13.82
N MET A 333 -3.99 1.18 13.07
CA MET A 333 -4.23 2.62 12.91
C MET A 333 -5.58 2.91 12.25
N LEU A 334 -5.93 2.16 11.19
CA LEU A 334 -7.20 2.33 10.48
C LEU A 334 -8.39 1.99 11.37
N THR A 335 -8.32 0.90 12.13
CA THR A 335 -9.37 0.50 13.08
C THR A 335 -9.49 1.52 14.21
N MET A 336 -8.37 1.93 14.81
CA MET A 336 -8.36 2.93 15.89
C MET A 336 -8.89 4.29 15.41
N SER A 337 -8.62 4.66 14.15
CA SER A 337 -9.17 5.86 13.52
C SER A 337 -10.70 5.84 13.49
N ALA A 338 -11.28 4.74 13.03
CA ALA A 338 -12.73 4.56 12.99
C ALA A 338 -13.35 4.54 14.41
N GLU A 339 -12.66 3.93 15.39
CA GLU A 339 -13.08 3.90 16.80
C GLU A 339 -13.05 5.31 17.44
N ILE A 340 -12.04 6.14 17.13
CA ILE A 340 -11.92 7.52 17.65
C ILE A 340 -12.98 8.44 17.05
N THR A 341 -13.23 8.33 15.74
CA THR A 341 -14.09 9.29 15.02
C THR A 341 -15.55 8.84 14.98
N GLY A 342 -15.82 7.57 15.30
CA GLY A 342 -17.16 6.98 15.21
C GLY A 342 -17.56 6.58 13.80
N GLY A 343 -18.52 5.67 13.68
CA GLY A 343 -18.92 5.06 12.41
C GLY A 343 -19.30 6.04 11.30
N ARG A 344 -19.90 7.19 11.68
CA ARG A 344 -20.32 8.24 10.75
C ARG A 344 -19.16 8.90 10.00
N PHE A 345 -17.95 8.93 10.60
CA PHE A 345 -16.76 9.58 10.03
C PHE A 345 -15.67 8.56 9.67
N ALA A 346 -15.94 7.26 9.81
CA ALA A 346 -14.92 6.20 9.62
C ALA A 346 -14.29 6.25 8.22
N GLY A 347 -15.07 6.39 7.17
CA GLY A 347 -14.57 6.47 5.79
C GLY A 347 -13.63 7.66 5.56
N ILE A 348 -14.04 8.86 6.02
CA ILE A 348 -13.23 10.09 5.91
C ILE A 348 -11.93 9.95 6.71
N SER A 349 -12.01 9.43 7.93
CA SER A 349 -10.86 9.33 8.82
C SER A 349 -9.80 8.34 8.27
N VAL A 350 -10.23 7.19 7.77
CA VAL A 350 -9.36 6.20 7.12
C VAL A 350 -8.73 6.78 5.85
N GLY A 351 -9.52 7.41 4.98
CA GLY A 351 -9.02 8.05 3.75
C GLY A 351 -8.03 9.17 4.04
N TYR A 352 -8.28 9.97 5.08
CA TYR A 352 -7.38 11.04 5.49
C TYR A 352 -6.03 10.52 6.02
N LEU A 353 -6.02 9.44 6.81
CA LEU A 353 -4.77 8.80 7.27
C LEU A 353 -3.94 8.27 6.10
N GLN A 354 -4.58 7.64 5.11
CA GLN A 354 -3.89 7.16 3.92
C GLN A 354 -3.33 8.31 3.07
N LEU A 355 -4.09 9.41 2.93
CA LEU A 355 -3.62 10.62 2.25
C LEU A 355 -2.39 11.21 2.93
N LEU A 356 -2.42 11.35 4.26
CA LEU A 356 -1.27 11.82 5.05
C LEU A 356 -0.05 10.93 4.88
N GLY A 357 -0.25 9.61 4.89
CA GLY A 357 0.83 8.65 4.71
C GLY A 357 1.50 8.75 3.34
N ASN A 358 0.71 8.87 2.28
CA ASN A 358 1.24 9.08 0.93
C ASN A 358 1.94 10.45 0.78
N ALA A 359 1.39 11.50 1.38
CA ALA A 359 2.05 12.82 1.42
C ALA A 359 3.39 12.76 2.17
N ALA A 360 3.47 11.98 3.27
CA ALA A 360 4.73 11.74 3.97
C ALA A 360 5.75 11.00 3.11
N ALA A 361 5.33 10.02 2.31
CA ALA A 361 6.20 9.33 1.37
C ALA A 361 6.84 10.29 0.36
N VAL A 362 6.04 11.23 -0.18
CA VAL A 362 6.53 12.27 -1.10
C VAL A 362 7.60 13.16 -0.47
N ALA A 363 7.61 13.31 0.86
CA ALA A 363 8.62 14.09 1.58
C ALA A 363 9.80 13.22 2.05
N ILE A 364 9.54 12.07 2.70
CA ILE A 364 10.56 11.24 3.35
C ILE A 364 11.50 10.60 2.34
N VAL A 365 10.99 10.10 1.21
CA VAL A 365 11.83 9.43 0.19
C VAL A 365 12.91 10.38 -0.37
N PRO A 366 12.59 11.61 -0.83
CA PRO A 366 13.63 12.56 -1.27
C PRO A 366 14.52 13.08 -0.14
N ILE A 367 14.02 13.20 1.11
CA ILE A 367 14.84 13.59 2.25
C ILE A 367 15.92 12.53 2.50
N MET A 368 15.59 11.26 2.47
CA MET A 368 16.54 10.16 2.61
C MET A 368 17.63 10.22 1.53
N GLU A 369 17.22 10.45 0.27
CA GLU A 369 18.16 10.62 -0.84
C GLU A 369 19.10 11.83 -0.64
N SER A 370 18.55 12.97 -0.25
CA SER A 370 19.34 14.17 0.01
C SER A 370 20.35 13.95 1.13
N MET A 371 19.99 13.22 2.19
CA MET A 371 20.89 12.87 3.28
C MET A 371 21.98 11.89 2.83
N HIS A 372 21.64 10.92 1.99
CA HIS A 372 22.61 10.02 1.35
C HIS A 372 23.60 10.81 0.49
N GLY A 373 23.11 11.75 -0.34
CA GLY A 373 23.96 12.61 -1.17
C GLY A 373 24.98 13.46 -0.39
N ILE A 374 24.65 13.82 0.88
CA ILE A 374 25.57 14.58 1.75
C ILE A 374 26.67 13.68 2.34
N THR A 375 26.34 12.46 2.75
CA THR A 375 27.24 11.59 3.51
C THR A 375 27.87 10.48 2.68
N GLY A 376 27.31 10.18 1.52
CA GLY A 376 27.68 9.03 0.69
C GLY A 376 27.33 7.67 1.31
N GLN A 377 26.51 7.65 2.37
CA GLN A 377 26.13 6.43 3.08
C GLN A 377 24.70 6.50 3.61
N TYR A 378 24.01 5.35 3.67
CA TYR A 378 22.65 5.25 4.19
C TYR A 378 22.52 5.30 5.72
N ILE A 379 23.64 5.44 6.49
CA ILE A 379 23.59 5.52 7.96
C ILE A 379 22.78 6.74 8.43
N LEU A 380 22.99 7.91 7.83
CA LEU A 380 22.27 9.14 8.21
C LEU A 380 20.76 9.06 7.85
N PRO A 381 20.35 8.65 6.64
CA PRO A 381 18.94 8.37 6.32
C PRO A 381 18.28 7.38 7.28
N LEU A 382 18.95 6.29 7.62
CA LEU A 382 18.45 5.29 8.58
C LEU A 382 18.30 5.87 9.99
N ALA A 383 19.27 6.67 10.47
CA ALA A 383 19.18 7.36 11.76
C ALA A 383 17.98 8.33 11.78
N PHE A 384 17.73 9.04 10.69
CA PHE A 384 16.58 9.92 10.54
C PHE A 384 15.26 9.16 10.69
N ILE A 385 15.04 8.06 9.95
CA ILE A 385 13.80 7.29 10.04
C ILE A 385 13.67 6.55 11.38
N ALA A 386 14.76 6.12 12.01
CA ALA A 386 14.74 5.58 13.37
C ALA A 386 14.30 6.67 14.38
N GLY A 387 14.79 7.91 14.23
CA GLY A 387 14.36 9.06 15.01
C GLY A 387 12.86 9.37 14.84
N LEU A 388 12.36 9.31 13.61
CA LEU A 388 10.91 9.46 13.34
C LEU A 388 10.10 8.37 14.06
N LEU A 389 10.54 7.10 14.06
CA LEU A 389 9.88 6.03 14.80
C LEU A 389 9.95 6.25 16.32
N GLY A 390 11.06 6.84 16.83
CA GLY A 390 11.14 7.30 18.21
C GLY A 390 10.11 8.37 18.56
N ILE A 391 9.90 9.34 17.66
CA ILE A 391 8.82 10.34 17.80
C ILE A 391 7.44 9.65 17.75
N SER A 392 7.23 8.71 16.82
CA SER A 392 6.00 7.91 16.76
C SER A 392 5.72 7.16 18.06
N PHE A 393 6.76 6.58 18.68
CA PHE A 393 6.65 5.92 19.99
C PHE A 393 6.20 6.90 21.08
N MET A 394 6.83 8.10 21.16
CA MET A 394 6.42 9.12 22.13
C MET A 394 4.98 9.59 21.91
N LEU A 395 4.56 9.77 20.67
CA LEU A 395 3.17 10.09 20.34
C LEU A 395 2.22 8.96 20.75
N ALA A 396 2.61 7.71 20.55
CA ALA A 396 1.84 6.54 20.97
C ALA A 396 1.74 6.42 22.51
N LEU A 397 2.69 6.96 23.30
CA LEU A 397 2.55 7.06 24.75
C LEU A 397 1.45 8.05 25.17
N VAL A 398 1.29 9.14 24.42
CA VAL A 398 0.34 10.23 24.75
C VAL A 398 -1.08 9.92 24.27
N ILE A 399 -1.25 9.15 23.19
CA ILE A 399 -2.57 8.79 22.65
C ILE A 399 -3.40 8.03 23.69
N ARG A 400 -4.67 8.36 23.80
CA ARG A 400 -5.61 7.65 24.71
C ARG A 400 -6.34 6.56 23.95
N GLU A 401 -6.52 5.40 24.60
CA GLU A 401 -7.41 4.35 24.07
C GLU A 401 -8.82 4.92 23.84
N PRO A 402 -9.44 4.64 22.70
CA PRO A 402 -10.83 5.03 22.49
C PRO A 402 -11.72 4.32 23.50
N ALA A 403 -12.65 5.07 24.12
CA ALA A 403 -13.66 4.48 25.01
C ALA A 403 -14.58 3.59 24.16
N ARG A 404 -14.49 2.26 24.34
CA ARG A 404 -15.40 1.33 23.69
C ARG A 404 -16.68 1.26 24.49
N SER A 405 -17.82 1.56 23.86
CA SER A 405 -19.10 1.21 24.43
C SER A 405 -19.15 -0.32 24.51
N GLN A 406 -19.24 -0.86 25.71
CA GLN A 406 -19.60 -2.27 25.90
C GLN A 406 -20.96 -2.45 25.18
N LYS A 407 -20.95 -3.08 24.01
CA LYS A 407 -22.17 -3.66 23.48
C LYS A 407 -22.48 -4.84 24.37
N SER A 408 -23.42 -4.61 25.31
CA SER A 408 -24.16 -5.64 26.02
C SER A 408 -24.88 -6.57 25.03
#